data_a95214a69645ff91703fb8ed4b80b3cd
#
_entry.id   a95214a69645ff91703fb8ed4b80b3cd
#
_cell.length_a   1.000
_cell.length_b   1.000
_cell.length_c   1.000
_cell.angle_alpha   90.00
_cell.angle_beta   90.00
_cell.angle_gamma   90.00
#
_symmetry.space_group_name_H-M   'P 1'
#
loop_
_entity.id
_entity.type
_entity.pdbx_description
1 polymer ?
#
loop_
_entity_poly.entity_id
_entity_poly.type
_entity_poly.pdbx_seq_one_letter_code
_entity_poly.pdbx_strand_id
1 'polypeptide(L)'
;MPYCKNGILANKYFCLVQQPVKTYTVEEAKRKLEAYCAYQDRCHKEVAQKLRDMRMIPDAIDVVIGHLLEHNFLNEERFAKAFARGKFRHKSWGRIRITRELKQRGIGAYNLKTALLEIEDEEYDRVFNTLSLKRYQQLSSETDKYRKRKKLADYLTYRGWEGDLVYEKVKELVP
;
A
#
# COMPACT_ATOMS: atom_id res chain seq x y z
N MET A 1 68.74 35.15 -8.45
CA MET A 1 67.40 34.97 -9.04
C MET A 1 66.68 33.89 -8.26
N PRO A 2 65.70 34.25 -7.49
CA PRO A 2 64.80 33.25 -6.93
C PRO A 2 63.34 33.51 -7.31
N TYR A 3 62.66 32.49 -7.75
CA TYR A 3 61.23 32.47 -8.01
C TYR A 3 60.45 32.05 -6.75
N CYS A 4 59.73 32.98 -6.18
CA CYS A 4 58.68 32.65 -5.21
C CYS A 4 57.41 32.16 -5.93
N LYS A 5 57.06 30.90 -5.74
CA LYS A 5 55.73 30.40 -6.09
C LYS A 5 54.87 30.35 -4.85
N ASN A 6 54.02 31.34 -4.68
CA ASN A 6 52.95 31.31 -3.69
C ASN A 6 51.80 30.44 -4.23
N GLY A 7 51.73 29.20 -3.72
CA GLY A 7 50.57 28.34 -3.90
C GLY A 7 49.46 28.76 -2.95
N ILE A 8 48.47 29.48 -3.47
CA ILE A 8 47.23 29.77 -2.73
C ILE A 8 46.41 28.48 -2.75
N LEU A 9 46.37 27.81 -1.60
CA LEU A 9 45.40 26.73 -1.33
C LEU A 9 44.00 27.34 -1.35
N ALA A 10 43.32 27.25 -2.48
CA ALA A 10 41.91 27.56 -2.59
C ALA A 10 41.14 26.57 -1.76
N ASN A 11 40.77 26.99 -0.56
CA ASN A 11 39.91 26.28 0.37
C ASN A 11 38.52 26.19 -0.27
N LYS A 12 38.23 25.07 -0.91
CA LYS A 12 36.89 24.74 -1.43
C LYS A 12 35.94 24.50 -0.26
N TYR A 13 35.55 25.54 0.43
CA TYR A 13 34.32 25.51 1.20
C TYR A 13 33.17 25.43 0.19
N PHE A 14 32.76 24.19 -0.07
CA PHE A 14 31.54 23.90 -0.78
C PHE A 14 30.38 24.40 0.10
N CYS A 15 30.00 25.65 -0.14
CA CYS A 15 28.83 26.23 0.47
C CYS A 15 27.63 25.42 -0.04
N LEU A 16 27.19 24.42 0.75
CA LEU A 16 25.92 23.77 0.56
C LEU A 16 24.85 24.86 0.69
N VAL A 17 24.48 25.44 -0.44
CA VAL A 17 23.29 26.28 -0.54
C VAL A 17 22.12 25.33 -0.19
N GLN A 18 21.75 25.29 1.08
CA GLN A 18 20.55 24.63 1.53
C GLN A 18 19.40 25.33 0.81
N GLN A 19 18.79 24.62 -0.12
CA GLN A 19 17.57 25.08 -0.77
C GLN A 19 16.57 25.48 0.33
N PRO A 20 15.92 26.64 0.26
CA PRO A 20 14.98 27.07 1.28
C PRO A 20 13.92 25.98 1.44
N VAL A 21 13.86 25.42 2.64
CA VAL A 21 12.89 24.36 2.95
C VAL A 21 11.50 24.96 2.82
N LYS A 22 10.72 24.43 1.90
CA LYS A 22 9.36 24.90 1.67
C LYS A 22 8.51 24.66 2.92
N THR A 23 8.09 25.72 3.56
CA THR A 23 7.10 25.71 4.65
C THR A 23 5.70 25.89 4.06
N TYR A 24 4.70 25.34 4.71
CA TYR A 24 3.31 25.42 4.30
C TYR A 24 2.48 26.04 5.41
N THR A 25 1.59 26.95 5.06
CA THR A 25 0.54 27.40 5.95
C THR A 25 -0.53 26.31 6.10
N VAL A 26 -1.35 26.40 7.15
CA VAL A 26 -2.47 25.45 7.35
C VAL A 26 -3.43 25.46 6.17
N GLU A 27 -3.72 26.64 5.62
CA GLU A 27 -4.64 26.77 4.46
C GLU A 27 -4.04 26.20 3.17
N GLU A 28 -2.76 26.33 2.93
CA GLU A 28 -2.08 25.68 1.80
C GLU A 28 -2.07 24.16 1.98
N ALA A 29 -1.88 23.67 3.21
CA ALA A 29 -1.92 22.26 3.53
C ALA A 29 -3.32 21.67 3.29
N LYS A 30 -4.39 22.33 3.75
CA LYS A 30 -5.79 21.93 3.50
C LYS A 30 -6.03 21.74 2.00
N ARG A 31 -5.81 22.77 1.17
CA ARG A 31 -6.02 22.71 -0.29
C ARG A 31 -5.21 21.58 -0.96
N LYS A 32 -3.97 21.38 -0.53
CA LYS A 32 -3.15 20.28 -1.07
C LYS A 32 -3.67 18.91 -0.68
N LEU A 33 -4.12 18.73 0.54
CA LEU A 33 -4.63 17.44 1.01
C LEU A 33 -6.04 17.16 0.50
N GLU A 34 -6.88 18.18 0.28
CA GLU A 34 -8.15 18.05 -0.45
C GLU A 34 -7.90 17.47 -1.86
N ALA A 35 -7.01 18.08 -2.64
CA ALA A 35 -6.64 17.57 -3.96
C ALA A 35 -6.03 16.17 -3.90
N TYR A 36 -5.21 15.88 -2.90
CA TYR A 36 -4.60 14.57 -2.69
C TYR A 36 -5.63 13.48 -2.39
N CYS A 37 -6.64 13.77 -1.57
CA CYS A 37 -7.72 12.86 -1.25
C CYS A 37 -8.76 12.75 -2.39
N ALA A 38 -9.01 13.84 -3.12
CA ALA A 38 -9.92 13.84 -4.27
C ALA A 38 -9.36 13.00 -5.44
N TYR A 39 -8.05 13.01 -5.65
CA TYR A 39 -7.42 12.19 -6.69
C TYR A 39 -7.55 10.68 -6.41
N GLN A 40 -7.43 10.28 -5.15
CA GLN A 40 -7.57 8.89 -4.72
C GLN A 40 -7.91 8.83 -3.24
N ASP A 41 -8.83 7.94 -2.86
CA ASP A 41 -9.12 7.66 -1.45
C ASP A 41 -7.85 7.34 -0.66
N ARG A 42 -7.72 7.94 0.53
CA ARG A 42 -6.56 7.80 1.42
C ARG A 42 -7.01 7.41 2.83
N CYS A 43 -6.14 6.71 3.56
CA CYS A 43 -6.38 6.45 4.98
C CYS A 43 -5.73 7.55 5.84
N HIS A 44 -6.16 7.66 7.10
CA HIS A 44 -5.61 8.61 8.07
C HIS A 44 -4.09 8.56 8.14
N LYS A 45 -3.51 7.36 8.18
CA LYS A 45 -2.07 7.16 8.28
C LYS A 45 -1.31 7.77 7.10
N GLU A 46 -1.84 7.64 5.87
CA GLU A 46 -1.23 8.22 4.66
C GLU A 46 -1.32 9.74 4.66
N VAL A 47 -2.47 10.29 5.07
CA VAL A 47 -2.68 11.74 5.19
C VAL A 47 -1.77 12.34 6.26
N ALA A 48 -1.75 11.75 7.46
CA ALA A 48 -0.88 12.19 8.54
C ALA A 48 0.61 12.11 8.15
N GLN A 49 1.03 11.06 7.44
CA GLN A 49 2.39 10.95 6.94
C GLN A 49 2.71 12.06 5.93
N LYS A 50 1.79 12.33 5.01
CA LYS A 50 1.97 13.40 4.01
C LYS A 50 2.11 14.77 4.66
N LEU A 51 1.36 15.05 5.73
CA LEU A 51 1.46 16.29 6.50
C LEU A 51 2.79 16.39 7.27
N ARG A 52 3.28 15.27 7.84
CA ARG A 52 4.62 15.22 8.44
C ARG A 52 5.73 15.48 7.42
N ASP A 53 5.60 14.92 6.21
CA ASP A 53 6.55 15.18 5.11
C ASP A 53 6.54 16.65 4.68
N MET A 54 5.41 17.35 4.84
CA MET A 54 5.27 18.79 4.67
C MET A 54 5.78 19.58 5.88
N ARG A 55 6.32 18.90 6.91
CA ARG A 55 6.86 19.49 8.16
C ARG A 55 5.83 20.28 8.95
N MET A 56 4.56 19.86 8.90
CA MET A 56 3.53 20.44 9.74
C MET A 56 3.71 19.99 11.19
N ILE A 57 3.47 20.91 12.13
CA ILE A 57 3.45 20.60 13.57
C ILE A 57 2.21 19.77 13.92
N PRO A 58 2.26 18.98 15.02
CA PRO A 58 1.14 18.08 15.39
C PRO A 58 -0.23 18.77 15.42
N ASP A 59 -0.34 19.92 16.08
CA ASP A 59 -1.61 20.66 16.21
C ASP A 59 -2.18 21.07 14.83
N ALA A 60 -1.30 21.48 13.90
CA ALA A 60 -1.72 21.80 12.54
C ALA A 60 -2.14 20.55 11.74
N ILE A 61 -1.51 19.40 12.00
CA ILE A 61 -1.91 18.12 11.42
C ILE A 61 -3.34 17.78 11.84
N ASP A 62 -3.66 17.90 13.12
CA ASP A 62 -4.99 17.60 13.65
C ASP A 62 -6.07 18.54 13.07
N VAL A 63 -5.77 19.83 12.94
CA VAL A 63 -6.65 20.81 12.30
C VAL A 63 -6.93 20.44 10.83
N VAL A 64 -5.90 20.06 10.07
CA VAL A 64 -6.09 19.68 8.65
C VAL A 64 -6.86 18.38 8.53
N ILE A 65 -6.55 17.38 9.35
CA ILE A 65 -7.28 16.09 9.35
C ILE A 65 -8.75 16.31 9.72
N GLY A 66 -9.03 17.11 10.77
CA GLY A 66 -10.38 17.47 11.16
C GLY A 66 -11.18 18.10 10.00
N HIS A 67 -10.57 19.07 9.31
CA HIS A 67 -11.16 19.68 8.14
C HIS A 67 -11.48 18.66 7.01
N LEU A 68 -10.55 17.74 6.71
CA LEU A 68 -10.75 16.73 5.67
C LEU A 68 -11.87 15.74 6.01
N LEU A 69 -12.05 15.41 7.31
CA LEU A 69 -13.13 14.57 7.80
C LEU A 69 -14.48 15.28 7.68
N GLU A 70 -14.56 16.51 8.18
CA GLU A 70 -15.78 17.34 8.18
C GLU A 70 -16.32 17.56 6.76
N HIS A 71 -15.42 17.77 5.79
CA HIS A 71 -15.78 17.96 4.39
C HIS A 71 -15.78 16.66 3.55
N ASN A 72 -15.70 15.49 4.21
CA ASN A 72 -15.75 14.16 3.59
C ASN A 72 -14.68 13.91 2.49
N PHE A 73 -13.58 14.65 2.51
CA PHE A 73 -12.40 14.33 1.69
C PHE A 73 -11.69 13.08 2.21
N LEU A 74 -11.63 12.90 3.54
CA LEU A 74 -11.06 11.73 4.20
C LEU A 74 -12.17 10.86 4.78
N ASN A 75 -12.29 9.63 4.27
CA ASN A 75 -13.30 8.68 4.71
C ASN A 75 -12.71 7.27 4.74
N GLU A 76 -12.52 6.72 5.94
CA GLU A 76 -11.89 5.41 6.12
C GLU A 76 -12.71 4.24 5.59
N GLU A 77 -14.03 4.31 5.69
CA GLU A 77 -14.90 3.25 5.17
C GLU A 77 -14.81 3.20 3.65
N ARG A 78 -14.92 4.37 2.99
CA ARG A 78 -14.80 4.49 1.54
C ARG A 78 -13.43 4.01 1.05
N PHE A 79 -12.35 4.42 1.74
CA PHE A 79 -11.00 3.93 1.48
C PHE A 79 -10.91 2.41 1.59
N ALA A 80 -11.39 1.83 2.70
CA ALA A 80 -11.28 0.39 2.97
C ALA A 80 -12.02 -0.45 1.91
N LYS A 81 -13.22 -0.02 1.53
CA LYS A 81 -14.03 -0.65 0.46
C LYS A 81 -13.32 -0.57 -0.90
N ALA A 82 -12.86 0.63 -1.30
CA ALA A 82 -12.14 0.83 -2.56
C ALA A 82 -10.83 0.02 -2.60
N PHE A 83 -10.09 -0.03 -1.48
CA PHE A 83 -8.88 -0.82 -1.34
C PHE A 83 -9.16 -2.31 -1.51
N ALA A 84 -10.16 -2.86 -0.80
CA ALA A 84 -10.51 -4.28 -0.87
C ALA A 84 -10.87 -4.68 -2.31
N ARG A 85 -11.82 -3.98 -2.94
CA ARG A 85 -12.22 -4.23 -4.34
C ARG A 85 -11.03 -4.13 -5.31
N GLY A 86 -10.23 -3.07 -5.19
CA GLY A 86 -9.10 -2.86 -6.10
C GLY A 86 -8.02 -3.93 -5.95
N LYS A 87 -7.66 -4.34 -4.72
CA LYS A 87 -6.64 -5.38 -4.51
C LYS A 87 -7.14 -6.76 -4.88
N PHE A 88 -8.38 -7.06 -4.63
CA PHE A 88 -9.00 -8.31 -5.06
C PHE A 88 -9.04 -8.40 -6.60
N ARG A 89 -9.66 -7.44 -7.30
CA ARG A 89 -9.86 -7.50 -8.75
C ARG A 89 -8.56 -7.38 -9.56
N HIS A 90 -7.67 -6.44 -9.18
CA HIS A 90 -6.45 -6.20 -9.98
C HIS A 90 -5.24 -7.03 -9.56
N LYS A 91 -5.20 -7.50 -8.31
CA LYS A 91 -4.05 -8.24 -7.77
C LYS A 91 -4.39 -9.67 -7.36
N SER A 92 -5.66 -10.08 -7.44
CA SER A 92 -6.15 -11.38 -6.97
C SER A 92 -5.67 -11.71 -5.55
N TRP A 93 -5.80 -10.73 -4.64
CA TRP A 93 -5.47 -10.94 -3.24
C TRP A 93 -6.65 -11.58 -2.53
N GLY A 94 -6.36 -12.59 -1.70
CA GLY A 94 -7.33 -13.20 -0.79
C GLY A 94 -7.63 -12.31 0.42
N ARG A 95 -8.69 -12.65 1.14
CA ARG A 95 -9.21 -11.90 2.30
C ARG A 95 -8.18 -11.75 3.41
N ILE A 96 -7.33 -12.76 3.64
CA ILE A 96 -6.28 -12.70 4.67
C ILE A 96 -5.29 -11.58 4.39
N ARG A 97 -4.81 -11.45 3.15
CA ARG A 97 -3.86 -10.40 2.78
C ARG A 97 -4.49 -9.02 2.83
N ILE A 98 -5.70 -8.88 2.29
CA ILE A 98 -6.44 -7.61 2.34
C ILE A 98 -6.64 -7.17 3.79
N THR A 99 -7.06 -8.08 4.66
CA THR A 99 -7.23 -7.82 6.11
C THR A 99 -5.93 -7.34 6.76
N ARG A 100 -4.83 -8.04 6.51
CA ARG A 100 -3.52 -7.68 7.06
C ARG A 100 -3.08 -6.28 6.60
N GLU A 101 -3.23 -5.97 5.34
CA GLU A 101 -2.84 -4.69 4.77
C GLU A 101 -3.70 -3.51 5.28
N LEU A 102 -5.00 -3.74 5.47
CA LEU A 102 -5.89 -2.73 6.07
C LEU A 102 -5.58 -2.52 7.55
N LYS A 103 -5.32 -3.58 8.31
CA LYS A 103 -4.88 -3.48 9.71
C LYS A 103 -3.57 -2.69 9.85
N GLN A 104 -2.59 -2.92 8.98
CA GLN A 104 -1.33 -2.17 8.98
C GLN A 104 -1.52 -0.66 8.70
N ARG A 105 -2.60 -0.30 8.02
CA ARG A 105 -2.99 1.10 7.76
C ARG A 105 -3.81 1.72 8.88
N GLY A 106 -4.07 0.95 9.94
CA GLY A 106 -4.83 1.42 11.10
C GLY A 106 -6.34 1.40 10.91
N ILE A 107 -6.84 0.69 9.90
CA ILE A 107 -8.28 0.58 9.65
C ILE A 107 -8.95 -0.24 10.75
N GLY A 108 -9.99 0.33 11.37
CA GLY A 108 -10.73 -0.28 12.45
C GLY A 108 -11.52 -1.53 12.03
N ALA A 109 -11.87 -2.38 13.01
CA ALA A 109 -12.53 -3.66 12.77
C ALA A 109 -13.86 -3.53 12.01
N TYR A 110 -14.64 -2.48 12.29
CA TYR A 110 -15.91 -2.23 11.61
C TYR A 110 -15.69 -1.97 10.11
N ASN A 111 -14.84 -1.00 9.76
CA ASN A 111 -14.53 -0.66 8.37
C ASN A 111 -13.87 -1.81 7.62
N LEU A 112 -13.10 -2.64 8.33
CA LEU A 112 -12.50 -3.85 7.76
C LEU A 112 -13.59 -4.87 7.41
N LYS A 113 -14.54 -5.11 8.31
CA LYS A 113 -15.66 -6.04 8.05
C LYS A 113 -16.50 -5.58 6.86
N THR A 114 -16.88 -4.30 6.82
CA THR A 114 -17.67 -3.74 5.69
C THR A 114 -16.90 -3.79 4.38
N ALA A 115 -15.58 -3.57 4.40
CA ALA A 115 -14.75 -3.68 3.20
C ALA A 115 -14.67 -5.10 2.64
N LEU A 116 -14.64 -6.13 3.49
CA LEU A 116 -14.63 -7.52 3.04
C LEU A 116 -15.96 -7.98 2.44
N LEU A 117 -17.08 -7.39 2.86
CA LEU A 117 -18.40 -7.65 2.27
C LEU A 117 -18.54 -7.17 0.82
N GLU A 118 -17.63 -6.28 0.36
CA GLU A 118 -17.58 -5.86 -1.05
C GLU A 118 -17.08 -6.96 -2.00
N ILE A 119 -16.62 -8.09 -1.46
CA ILE A 119 -16.12 -9.24 -2.22
C ILE A 119 -17.14 -10.36 -2.11
N GLU A 120 -17.94 -10.50 -3.15
CA GLU A 120 -18.96 -11.56 -3.24
C GLU A 120 -18.33 -12.96 -3.28
N ASP A 121 -18.93 -13.91 -2.59
CA ASP A 121 -18.37 -15.26 -2.45
C ASP A 121 -18.24 -15.96 -3.82
N GLU A 122 -19.21 -15.81 -4.71
CA GLU A 122 -19.15 -16.39 -6.05
C GLU A 122 -18.01 -15.80 -6.91
N GLU A 123 -17.78 -14.47 -6.81
CA GLU A 123 -16.65 -13.83 -7.50
C GLU A 123 -15.33 -14.29 -6.87
N TYR A 124 -15.31 -14.46 -5.55
CA TYR A 124 -14.14 -14.93 -4.81
C TYR A 124 -13.69 -16.31 -5.30
N ASP A 125 -14.61 -17.26 -5.38
CA ASP A 125 -14.34 -18.63 -5.84
C ASP A 125 -13.89 -18.68 -7.31
N ARG A 126 -14.52 -17.89 -8.17
CA ARG A 126 -14.10 -17.79 -9.59
C ARG A 126 -12.68 -17.28 -9.74
N VAL A 127 -12.34 -16.21 -9.03
CA VAL A 127 -11.00 -15.63 -9.08
C VAL A 127 -9.95 -16.58 -8.51
N PHE A 128 -10.26 -17.28 -7.41
CA PHE A 128 -9.39 -18.29 -6.82
C PHE A 128 -9.11 -19.45 -7.79
N ASN A 129 -10.15 -20.01 -8.37
CA ASN A 129 -10.03 -21.11 -9.33
C ASN A 129 -9.20 -20.71 -10.55
N THR A 130 -9.50 -19.56 -11.14
CA THR A 130 -8.77 -19.03 -12.31
C THR A 130 -7.29 -18.81 -11.99
N LEU A 131 -7.00 -18.21 -10.84
CA LEU A 131 -5.63 -17.96 -10.39
C LEU A 131 -4.85 -19.24 -10.15
N SER A 132 -5.48 -20.22 -9.50
CA SER A 132 -4.90 -21.52 -9.17
C SER A 132 -4.55 -22.31 -10.43
N LEU A 133 -5.47 -22.40 -11.39
CA LEU A 133 -5.27 -23.06 -12.68
C LEU A 133 -4.15 -22.38 -13.48
N LYS A 134 -4.15 -21.05 -13.56
CA LYS A 134 -3.10 -20.29 -14.23
C LYS A 134 -1.73 -20.57 -13.62
N ARG A 135 -1.65 -20.60 -12.29
CA ARG A 135 -0.39 -20.92 -11.60
C ARG A 135 0.06 -22.34 -11.81
N TYR A 136 -0.87 -23.28 -11.75
CA TYR A 136 -0.59 -24.69 -12.01
C TYR A 136 -0.03 -24.91 -13.44
N GLN A 137 -0.60 -24.27 -14.46
CA GLN A 137 -0.11 -24.31 -15.83
C GLN A 137 1.31 -23.74 -15.95
N GLN A 138 1.64 -22.66 -15.24
CA GLN A 138 2.99 -22.10 -15.20
C GLN A 138 4.02 -23.03 -14.55
N LEU A 139 3.57 -24.02 -13.77
CA LEU A 139 4.42 -25.04 -13.15
C LEU A 139 4.48 -26.34 -13.99
N SER A 140 4.16 -26.30 -15.28
CA SER A 140 4.19 -27.46 -16.17
C SER A 140 5.57 -28.10 -16.28
N SER A 141 6.64 -27.30 -16.23
CA SER A 141 8.01 -27.77 -16.28
C SER A 141 8.52 -28.44 -14.98
N GLU A 142 7.79 -28.28 -13.87
CA GLU A 142 8.15 -28.91 -12.60
C GLU A 142 7.63 -30.36 -12.60
N THR A 143 8.54 -31.32 -12.67
CA THR A 143 8.24 -32.77 -12.71
C THR A 143 8.08 -33.35 -11.31
N ASP A 144 8.74 -32.80 -10.31
CA ASP A 144 8.62 -33.24 -8.92
C ASP A 144 7.26 -32.79 -8.34
N LYS A 145 6.44 -33.76 -8.03
CA LYS A 145 5.08 -33.57 -7.51
C LYS A 145 5.06 -32.83 -6.16
N TYR A 146 5.99 -33.15 -5.26
CA TYR A 146 6.08 -32.49 -3.96
C TYR A 146 6.47 -31.03 -4.10
N ARG A 147 7.47 -30.73 -4.92
CA ARG A 147 7.91 -29.36 -5.22
C ARG A 147 6.81 -28.56 -5.92
N LYS A 148 6.08 -29.18 -6.84
CA LYS A 148 4.97 -28.55 -7.54
C LYS A 148 3.85 -28.17 -6.58
N ARG A 149 3.45 -29.10 -5.68
CA ARG A 149 2.47 -28.82 -4.60
C ARG A 149 2.93 -27.64 -3.73
N LYS A 150 4.16 -27.68 -3.26
CA LYS A 150 4.72 -26.61 -2.42
C LYS A 150 4.71 -25.26 -3.12
N LYS A 151 5.22 -25.18 -4.35
CA LYS A 151 5.25 -23.93 -5.14
C LYS A 151 3.87 -23.34 -5.39
N LEU A 152 2.87 -24.19 -5.61
CA LEU A 152 1.49 -23.77 -5.81
C LEU A 152 0.89 -23.25 -4.49
N ALA A 153 1.06 -23.99 -3.40
CA ALA A 153 0.58 -23.60 -2.07
C ALA A 153 1.21 -22.29 -1.60
N ASP A 154 2.54 -22.17 -1.68
CA ASP A 154 3.29 -20.96 -1.29
C ASP A 154 2.79 -19.72 -2.06
N TYR A 155 2.55 -19.86 -3.37
CA TYR A 155 2.05 -18.77 -4.18
C TYR A 155 0.65 -18.30 -3.76
N LEU A 156 -0.28 -19.24 -3.53
CA LEU A 156 -1.65 -18.91 -3.15
C LEU A 156 -1.71 -18.34 -1.73
N THR A 157 -0.97 -18.94 -0.79
CA THR A 157 -0.84 -18.43 0.59
C THR A 157 -0.20 -17.04 0.63
N TYR A 158 0.85 -16.79 -0.17
CA TYR A 158 1.45 -15.47 -0.29
C TYR A 158 0.46 -14.41 -0.79
N ARG A 159 -0.49 -14.81 -1.66
CA ARG A 159 -1.59 -13.96 -2.11
C ARG A 159 -2.67 -13.73 -1.04
N GLY A 160 -2.63 -14.49 0.05
CA GLY A 160 -3.53 -14.36 1.20
C GLY A 160 -4.85 -15.10 1.04
N TRP A 161 -4.85 -16.19 0.28
CA TRP A 161 -5.97 -17.13 0.24
C TRP A 161 -5.96 -18.00 1.49
N GLU A 162 -7.14 -18.45 1.93
CA GLU A 162 -7.34 -19.24 3.13
C GLU A 162 -6.68 -20.62 2.99
N GLY A 163 -6.08 -21.10 4.09
CA GLY A 163 -5.29 -22.33 4.09
C GLY A 163 -6.09 -23.56 3.64
N ASP A 164 -7.33 -23.66 4.07
CA ASP A 164 -8.21 -24.79 3.73
C ASP A 164 -8.51 -24.82 2.23
N LEU A 165 -8.88 -23.67 1.65
CA LEU A 165 -9.09 -23.56 0.19
C LEU A 165 -7.83 -23.90 -0.60
N VAL A 166 -6.67 -23.41 -0.13
CA VAL A 166 -5.38 -23.69 -0.77
C VAL A 166 -5.05 -25.16 -0.71
N TYR A 167 -5.22 -25.82 0.44
CA TYR A 167 -4.93 -27.23 0.63
C TYR A 167 -5.79 -28.11 -0.29
N GLU A 168 -7.09 -27.90 -0.31
CA GLU A 168 -8.03 -28.63 -1.15
C GLU A 168 -7.69 -28.46 -2.64
N LYS A 169 -7.48 -27.23 -3.09
CA LYS A 169 -7.15 -26.95 -4.49
C LYS A 169 -5.80 -27.54 -4.93
N VAL A 170 -4.81 -27.52 -4.06
CA VAL A 170 -3.50 -28.13 -4.34
C VAL A 170 -3.62 -29.65 -4.45
N LYS A 171 -4.43 -30.29 -3.60
CA LYS A 171 -4.71 -31.74 -3.66
C LYS A 171 -5.48 -32.11 -4.93
N GLU A 172 -6.43 -31.27 -5.35
CA GLU A 172 -7.19 -31.46 -6.61
C GLU A 172 -6.29 -31.39 -7.85
N LEU A 173 -5.46 -30.32 -7.95
CA LEU A 173 -4.67 -30.06 -9.16
C LEU A 173 -3.40 -30.91 -9.27
N VAL A 174 -2.87 -31.36 -8.14
CA VAL A 174 -1.67 -32.21 -8.08
C VAL A 174 -1.99 -33.41 -7.19
N PRO A 175 -2.74 -34.40 -7.68
CA PRO A 175 -3.19 -35.56 -6.91
C PRO A 175 -2.04 -36.46 -6.41
#